data_45d7e206fb5e04fb35d02764f5d97c39
#
_entry.id   45d7e206fb5e04fb35d02764f5d97c39
#
_cell.length_a   1.000
_cell.length_b   1.000
_cell.length_c   1.000
_cell.angle_alpha   90.00
_cell.angle_beta   90.00
_cell.angle_gamma   90.00
#
_symmetry.space_group_name_H-M   'P 1'
#
loop_
_entity.id
_entity.type
_entity.pdbx_description
1 polymer ?
#
loop_
_entity_poly.entity_id
_entity_poly.type
_entity_poly.pdbx_seq_one_letter_code
_entity_poly.pdbx_strand_id
1 'polypeptide(L)'
;MAGRSYIFTSESVTEGHPDKIADAISDAILDALLEKDPRSRVACETLVKTGFICMAGEITTNAAIDYPQIARQAVRDIGFVHSDMGFDANTCAVLSSIDRQSPDIAMGVDEGENHEQGAGDQGLMFGFACNETPEFMPLPISLAHKLTQRLSQERKNGNLPFLRPDGKSQVSVEYVDGKPTRISAVVLSTQHADSVTTEELRRQVKEQVIDPVLPTSLIDADTKFYINPTGRFVIGGPMGDCGLTGRKIIVDTYGGMGRHGGGAFSGKDPSKVDRSAAYMARYVAKNVVAAGLAERAEVQIAYAIGVADPVSVSVDTFGTARIDEERIAQLIREHFPLKPRGIIEHLDLLKPIYRRTAAYGHFGREDMGFRWEQTDKASALRTAAGIK
;
A
#
# COMPACT_ATOMS: atom_id res chain seq x y z
N MET A 1 18.30 34.06 -0.81
CA MET A 1 16.86 33.85 -0.50
C MET A 1 16.81 32.91 0.67
N ALA A 2 16.00 33.17 1.70
CA ALA A 2 15.80 32.19 2.79
C ALA A 2 15.19 30.95 2.19
N GLY A 3 15.76 29.78 2.51
CA GLY A 3 15.27 28.50 2.04
C GLY A 3 13.81 28.26 2.42
N ARG A 4 13.05 27.57 1.59
CA ARG A 4 11.65 27.22 1.89
C ARG A 4 11.65 26.11 2.95
N SER A 5 11.18 26.44 4.16
CA SER A 5 10.95 25.45 5.22
C SER A 5 9.45 25.13 5.32
N TYR A 6 9.13 23.84 5.51
CA TYR A 6 7.77 23.35 5.76
C TYR A 6 7.80 22.02 6.51
N ILE A 7 6.69 21.69 7.15
CA ILE A 7 6.50 20.37 7.78
C ILE A 7 5.55 19.55 6.91
N PHE A 8 5.94 18.30 6.62
CA PHE A 8 5.10 17.33 5.94
C PHE A 8 4.82 16.13 6.85
N THR A 9 3.59 15.67 6.85
CA THR A 9 3.12 14.62 7.74
C THR A 9 2.48 13.48 6.95
N SER A 10 2.88 12.24 7.28
CA SER A 10 2.22 11.02 6.79
C SER A 10 1.78 10.15 7.96
N GLU A 11 0.75 9.35 7.72
CA GLU A 11 0.25 8.37 8.68
C GLU A 11 0.32 6.95 8.12
N SER A 12 0.34 5.97 9.00
CA SER A 12 0.16 4.57 8.70
C SER A 12 -0.68 3.88 9.77
N VAL A 13 -1.19 2.69 9.46
CA VAL A 13 -1.98 1.89 10.37
C VAL A 13 -1.49 0.44 10.38
N THR A 14 -1.74 -0.27 11.47
CA THR A 14 -1.39 -1.69 11.60
C THR A 14 -2.31 -2.57 10.77
N GLU A 15 -1.93 -3.84 10.61
CA GLU A 15 -2.77 -4.87 9.98
C GLU A 15 -4.12 -5.09 10.69
N GLY A 16 -4.21 -4.72 11.99
CA GLY A 16 -5.42 -4.84 12.79
C GLY A 16 -6.35 -3.62 12.75
N HIS A 17 -6.00 -2.57 12.00
CA HIS A 17 -6.93 -1.48 11.73
C HIS A 17 -8.11 -2.00 10.91
N PRO A 18 -9.38 -1.62 11.20
CA PRO A 18 -10.55 -2.17 10.52
C PRO A 18 -10.48 -2.15 8.99
N ASP A 19 -10.07 -1.04 8.39
CA ASP A 19 -9.92 -0.95 6.93
C ASP A 19 -8.84 -1.93 6.40
N LYS A 20 -7.75 -2.14 7.15
CA LYS A 20 -6.70 -3.07 6.73
C LYS A 20 -7.06 -4.53 6.95
N ILE A 21 -7.93 -4.83 7.91
CA ILE A 21 -8.56 -6.16 8.02
C ILE A 21 -9.40 -6.43 6.78
N ALA A 22 -10.20 -5.46 6.33
CA ALA A 22 -11.01 -5.58 5.12
C ALA A 22 -10.14 -5.81 3.87
N ASP A 23 -9.06 -5.03 3.71
CA ASP A 23 -8.08 -5.20 2.64
C ASP A 23 -7.42 -6.59 2.68
N ALA A 24 -7.01 -7.05 3.87
CA ALA A 24 -6.37 -8.36 4.04
C ALA A 24 -7.32 -9.52 3.70
N ILE A 25 -8.60 -9.42 4.03
CA ILE A 25 -9.60 -10.43 3.66
C ILE A 25 -9.81 -10.44 2.15
N SER A 26 -10.01 -9.28 1.53
CA SER A 26 -10.21 -9.14 0.09
C SER A 26 -9.02 -9.68 -0.71
N ASP A 27 -7.80 -9.38 -0.32
CA ASP A 27 -6.59 -9.90 -0.96
C ASP A 27 -6.32 -11.39 -0.63
N ALA A 28 -6.75 -11.90 0.52
CA ALA A 28 -6.68 -13.33 0.81
C ALA A 28 -7.62 -14.15 -0.09
N ILE A 29 -8.81 -13.63 -0.39
CA ILE A 29 -9.74 -14.21 -1.37
C ILE A 29 -9.10 -14.20 -2.77
N LEU A 30 -8.54 -13.08 -3.18
CA LEU A 30 -7.86 -12.95 -4.47
C LEU A 30 -6.72 -13.99 -4.60
N ASP A 31 -5.84 -14.07 -3.61
CA ASP A 31 -4.70 -15.00 -3.63
C ASP A 31 -5.17 -16.47 -3.69
N ALA A 32 -6.19 -16.85 -2.92
CA ALA A 32 -6.74 -18.21 -2.93
C ALA A 32 -7.38 -18.59 -4.27
N LEU A 33 -7.91 -17.61 -5.00
CA LEU A 33 -8.44 -17.82 -6.35
C LEU A 33 -7.32 -17.96 -7.37
N LEU A 34 -6.34 -17.05 -7.36
CA LEU A 34 -5.22 -17.06 -8.29
C LEU A 34 -4.33 -18.31 -8.13
N GLU A 35 -4.21 -18.84 -6.93
CA GLU A 35 -3.47 -20.09 -6.67
C GLU A 35 -4.06 -21.28 -7.44
N LYS A 36 -5.40 -21.34 -7.61
CA LYS A 36 -6.11 -22.42 -8.30
C LYS A 36 -6.45 -22.09 -9.76
N ASP A 37 -6.72 -20.85 -10.05
CA ASP A 37 -7.04 -20.35 -11.39
C ASP A 37 -6.39 -18.97 -11.60
N PRO A 38 -5.17 -18.91 -12.15
CA PRO A 38 -4.45 -17.65 -12.39
C PRO A 38 -5.19 -16.66 -13.30
N ARG A 39 -6.23 -17.11 -14.02
CA ARG A 39 -7.05 -16.25 -14.88
C ARG A 39 -8.34 -15.77 -14.22
N SER A 40 -8.50 -16.00 -12.93
CA SER A 40 -9.65 -15.49 -12.17
C SER A 40 -9.80 -13.98 -12.33
N ARG A 41 -11.02 -13.52 -12.60
CA ARG A 41 -11.41 -12.12 -12.58
C ARG A 41 -12.06 -11.85 -11.23
N VAL A 42 -11.48 -10.93 -10.48
CA VAL A 42 -11.86 -10.69 -9.09
C VAL A 42 -12.02 -9.20 -8.82
N ALA A 43 -13.17 -8.86 -8.30
CA ALA A 43 -13.46 -7.59 -7.65
C ALA A 43 -14.18 -7.94 -6.34
N CYS A 44 -13.45 -8.06 -5.25
CA CYS A 44 -13.97 -8.48 -3.95
C CYS A 44 -13.77 -7.38 -2.92
N GLU A 45 -14.86 -6.85 -2.41
CA GLU A 45 -14.89 -5.85 -1.38
C GLU A 45 -15.37 -6.45 -0.06
N THR A 46 -14.83 -5.96 1.04
CA THR A 46 -15.12 -6.47 2.38
C THR A 46 -15.50 -5.32 3.30
N LEU A 47 -16.54 -5.53 4.09
CA LEU A 47 -16.90 -4.69 5.23
C LEU A 47 -16.71 -5.50 6.51
N VAL A 48 -16.08 -4.89 7.52
CA VAL A 48 -15.95 -5.47 8.86
C VAL A 48 -16.52 -4.54 9.93
N LYS A 49 -17.24 -5.12 10.87
CA LYS A 49 -17.77 -4.43 12.06
C LYS A 49 -17.81 -5.43 13.22
N THR A 50 -18.16 -4.99 14.42
CA THR A 50 -18.26 -5.82 15.62
C THR A 50 -18.93 -7.18 15.32
N GLY A 51 -18.17 -8.27 15.45
CA GLY A 51 -18.68 -9.62 15.23
C GLY A 51 -19.18 -9.95 13.80
N PHE A 52 -18.81 -9.16 12.79
CA PHE A 52 -19.40 -9.25 11.47
C PHE A 52 -18.39 -8.99 10.35
N ILE A 53 -18.41 -9.86 9.33
CA ILE A 53 -17.69 -9.72 8.05
C ILE A 53 -18.73 -9.88 6.92
N CYS A 54 -18.75 -8.95 5.98
CA CYS A 54 -19.53 -9.05 4.75
C CYS A 54 -18.57 -8.89 3.55
N MET A 55 -18.56 -9.87 2.67
CA MET A 55 -17.86 -9.82 1.38
C MET A 55 -18.88 -9.67 0.27
N ALA A 56 -18.64 -8.74 -0.65
CA ALA A 56 -19.48 -8.50 -1.81
C ALA A 56 -18.63 -8.21 -3.04
N GLY A 57 -19.17 -8.46 -4.22
CA GLY A 57 -18.49 -8.14 -5.47
C GLY A 57 -18.72 -9.16 -6.58
N GLU A 58 -17.89 -9.10 -7.60
CA GLU A 58 -17.99 -9.93 -8.79
C GLU A 58 -16.74 -10.79 -8.97
N ILE A 59 -16.95 -12.10 -9.11
CA ILE A 59 -15.87 -13.06 -9.32
C ILE A 59 -16.24 -14.02 -10.45
N THR A 60 -15.39 -14.08 -11.48
CA THR A 60 -15.47 -15.09 -12.55
C THR A 60 -14.23 -15.98 -12.45
N THR A 61 -14.42 -17.26 -12.13
CA THR A 61 -13.34 -18.23 -11.90
C THR A 61 -13.82 -19.65 -12.14
N ASN A 62 -12.87 -20.55 -12.41
CA ASN A 62 -13.07 -21.98 -12.38
C ASN A 62 -12.68 -22.60 -11.01
N ALA A 63 -12.14 -21.83 -10.11
CA ALA A 63 -11.73 -22.27 -8.78
C ALA A 63 -12.94 -22.37 -7.83
N ALA A 64 -12.90 -23.36 -6.95
CA ALA A 64 -13.79 -23.46 -5.80
C ALA A 64 -13.00 -23.22 -4.52
N ILE A 65 -13.43 -22.23 -3.71
CA ILE A 65 -12.81 -21.86 -2.43
C ILE A 65 -13.86 -21.73 -1.33
N ASP A 66 -13.43 -21.85 -0.09
CA ASP A 66 -14.25 -21.60 1.10
C ASP A 66 -14.06 -20.16 1.58
N TYR A 67 -14.87 -19.23 1.10
CA TYR A 67 -14.82 -17.82 1.44
C TYR A 67 -14.85 -17.56 2.95
N PRO A 68 -15.79 -18.13 3.73
CA PRO A 68 -15.81 -17.95 5.19
C PRO A 68 -14.53 -18.42 5.87
N GLN A 69 -13.98 -19.55 5.48
CA GLN A 69 -12.76 -20.08 6.09
C GLN A 69 -11.54 -19.19 5.80
N ILE A 70 -11.42 -18.68 4.58
CA ILE A 70 -10.33 -17.77 4.19
C ILE A 70 -10.44 -16.46 4.96
N ALA A 71 -11.64 -15.87 5.06
CA ALA A 71 -11.86 -14.64 5.82
C ALA A 71 -11.50 -14.83 7.31
N ARG A 72 -11.93 -15.91 7.95
CA ARG A 72 -11.58 -16.24 9.34
C ARG A 72 -10.09 -16.44 9.53
N GLN A 73 -9.43 -17.09 8.56
CA GLN A 73 -7.99 -17.31 8.63
C GLN A 73 -7.23 -15.99 8.54
N ALA A 74 -7.66 -15.07 7.66
CA ALA A 74 -7.07 -13.73 7.57
C ALA A 74 -7.17 -12.98 8.91
N VAL A 75 -8.34 -13.00 9.56
CA VAL A 75 -8.56 -12.37 10.86
C VAL A 75 -7.71 -13.03 11.97
N ARG A 76 -7.60 -14.37 11.95
CA ARG A 76 -6.79 -15.12 12.91
C ARG A 76 -5.31 -14.78 12.80
N ASP A 77 -4.77 -14.69 11.60
CA ASP A 77 -3.35 -14.36 11.34
C ASP A 77 -3.01 -12.92 11.74
N ILE A 78 -3.98 -12.00 11.68
CA ILE A 78 -3.86 -10.65 12.21
C ILE A 78 -3.79 -10.68 13.74
N GLY A 79 -4.49 -11.62 14.40
CA GLY A 79 -4.43 -11.83 15.83
C GLY A 79 -5.71 -11.47 16.60
N PHE A 80 -6.85 -11.31 15.92
CA PHE A 80 -8.16 -11.21 16.58
C PHE A 80 -8.70 -12.64 16.84
N VAL A 81 -8.29 -13.20 17.95
CA VAL A 81 -8.51 -14.62 18.30
C VAL A 81 -9.31 -14.82 19.58
N HIS A 82 -9.75 -13.73 20.21
CA HIS A 82 -10.49 -13.77 21.47
C HIS A 82 -11.52 -12.64 21.54
N SER A 83 -12.69 -12.96 22.09
CA SER A 83 -13.85 -12.04 22.13
C SER A 83 -13.61 -10.77 22.96
N ASP A 84 -12.70 -10.81 23.94
CA ASP A 84 -12.33 -9.61 24.72
C ASP A 84 -11.57 -8.54 23.92
N MET A 85 -11.10 -8.90 22.73
CA MET A 85 -10.52 -7.95 21.77
C MET A 85 -11.59 -7.18 20.98
N GLY A 86 -12.87 -7.53 21.16
CA GLY A 86 -14.00 -6.93 20.46
C GLY A 86 -14.27 -7.48 19.05
N PHE A 87 -13.42 -8.38 18.58
CA PHE A 87 -13.54 -9.12 17.31
C PHE A 87 -12.84 -10.47 17.43
N ASP A 88 -13.47 -11.54 16.95
CA ASP A 88 -12.94 -12.88 17.10
C ASP A 88 -13.19 -13.69 15.82
N ALA A 89 -12.10 -14.19 15.22
CA ALA A 89 -12.10 -15.02 14.03
C ALA A 89 -13.01 -16.26 14.12
N ASN A 90 -13.20 -16.83 15.32
CA ASN A 90 -13.96 -18.06 15.51
C ASN A 90 -15.47 -17.81 15.60
N THR A 91 -15.88 -16.66 16.13
CA THR A 91 -17.28 -16.38 16.49
C THR A 91 -17.95 -15.31 15.62
N CYS A 92 -17.20 -14.51 14.83
CA CYS A 92 -17.79 -13.51 13.96
C CYS A 92 -18.71 -14.14 12.90
N ALA A 93 -19.80 -13.46 12.55
CA ALA A 93 -20.62 -13.81 11.41
C ALA A 93 -19.89 -13.49 10.11
N VAL A 94 -19.99 -14.38 9.12
CA VAL A 94 -19.41 -14.15 7.78
C VAL A 94 -20.52 -14.32 6.76
N LEU A 95 -20.80 -13.25 6.02
CA LEU A 95 -21.74 -13.22 4.91
C LEU A 95 -20.99 -12.97 3.60
N SER A 96 -21.54 -13.49 2.50
CA SER A 96 -21.02 -13.25 1.17
C SER A 96 -22.14 -13.02 0.17
N SER A 97 -21.98 -12.04 -0.69
CA SER A 97 -22.83 -11.73 -1.85
C SER A 97 -21.92 -11.55 -3.05
N ILE A 98 -21.59 -12.67 -3.70
CA ILE A 98 -20.65 -12.71 -4.81
C ILE A 98 -21.38 -13.16 -6.07
N ASP A 99 -21.38 -12.29 -7.09
CA ASP A 99 -21.97 -12.56 -8.39
C ASP A 99 -20.88 -12.83 -9.46
N ARG A 100 -21.28 -13.19 -10.66
CA ARG A 100 -20.38 -13.26 -11.81
C ARG A 100 -20.26 -11.87 -12.44
N GLN A 101 -19.07 -11.56 -12.98
CA GLN A 101 -18.85 -10.32 -13.73
C GLN A 101 -19.81 -10.22 -14.93
N SER A 102 -20.29 -9.00 -15.21
CA SER A 102 -21.12 -8.70 -16.37
C SER A 102 -20.45 -9.11 -17.68
N PRO A 103 -21.18 -9.82 -18.58
CA PRO A 103 -20.66 -10.15 -19.92
C PRO A 103 -20.29 -8.91 -20.74
N ASP A 104 -20.95 -7.78 -20.54
CA ASP A 104 -20.69 -6.52 -21.27
C ASP A 104 -19.30 -5.96 -20.95
N ILE A 105 -18.86 -6.09 -19.69
CA ILE A 105 -17.51 -5.68 -19.27
C ILE A 105 -16.47 -6.65 -19.83
N ALA A 106 -16.76 -7.95 -19.83
CA ALA A 106 -15.86 -8.98 -20.31
C ALA A 106 -15.49 -8.80 -21.80
N MET A 107 -16.43 -8.37 -22.64
CA MET A 107 -16.21 -8.15 -24.07
C MET A 107 -15.12 -7.10 -24.37
N GLY A 108 -14.96 -6.08 -23.53
CA GLY A 108 -13.95 -5.03 -23.73
C GLY A 108 -12.57 -5.36 -23.14
N VAL A 109 -12.51 -6.37 -22.26
CA VAL A 109 -11.31 -6.68 -21.44
C VAL A 109 -10.64 -7.97 -21.87
N ASP A 110 -11.42 -8.95 -22.39
CA ASP A 110 -10.91 -10.27 -22.76
C ASP A 110 -10.26 -10.26 -24.15
N GLU A 111 -9.22 -11.08 -24.30
CA GLU A 111 -8.58 -11.30 -25.61
C GLU A 111 -9.54 -11.99 -26.59
N GLY A 112 -9.64 -11.46 -27.80
CA GLY A 112 -10.30 -12.10 -28.92
C GLY A 112 -9.33 -12.34 -30.08
N GLU A 113 -9.75 -13.10 -31.11
CA GLU A 113 -8.89 -13.43 -32.28
C GLU A 113 -8.32 -12.18 -33.00
N ASN A 114 -8.94 -10.99 -32.83
CA ASN A 114 -8.49 -9.72 -33.40
C ASN A 114 -8.50 -8.55 -32.38
N HIS A 115 -8.49 -8.85 -31.07
CA HIS A 115 -8.55 -7.85 -30.02
C HIS A 115 -7.48 -8.11 -28.96
N GLU A 116 -6.54 -7.16 -28.81
CA GLU A 116 -5.56 -7.16 -27.72
C GLU A 116 -6.27 -6.81 -26.41
N GLN A 117 -5.85 -7.42 -25.30
CA GLN A 117 -6.42 -7.12 -23.97
C GLN A 117 -6.41 -5.62 -23.70
N GLY A 118 -7.58 -5.01 -23.59
CA GLY A 118 -7.77 -3.61 -23.23
C GLY A 118 -7.73 -3.38 -21.73
N ALA A 119 -7.72 -2.11 -21.31
CA ALA A 119 -7.87 -1.73 -19.92
C ALA A 119 -9.28 -2.09 -19.43
N GLY A 120 -9.34 -2.68 -18.22
CA GLY A 120 -10.61 -3.10 -17.61
C GLY A 120 -11.51 -1.96 -17.17
N ASP A 121 -10.98 -0.74 -17.10
CA ASP A 121 -11.70 0.49 -16.79
C ASP A 121 -10.96 1.70 -17.38
N GLN A 122 -11.64 2.84 -17.43
CA GLN A 122 -10.98 4.13 -17.57
C GLN A 122 -10.34 4.53 -16.24
N GLY A 123 -9.27 5.34 -16.30
CA GLY A 123 -8.69 5.86 -15.07
C GLY A 123 -7.32 6.47 -15.29
N LEU A 124 -6.79 7.05 -14.22
CA LEU A 124 -5.44 7.61 -14.14
C LEU A 124 -4.75 7.06 -12.89
N MET A 125 -3.52 6.63 -13.05
CA MET A 125 -2.72 6.01 -12.00
C MET A 125 -1.41 6.76 -11.86
N PHE A 126 -0.94 6.88 -10.62
CA PHE A 126 0.29 7.58 -10.31
C PHE A 126 1.34 6.63 -9.72
N GLY A 127 2.57 6.83 -10.14
CA GLY A 127 3.77 6.31 -9.49
C GLY A 127 4.62 7.45 -8.99
N PHE A 128 5.25 7.27 -7.84
CA PHE A 128 6.15 8.26 -7.26
C PHE A 128 7.41 7.59 -6.72
N ALA A 129 8.53 8.30 -6.79
CA ALA A 129 9.79 7.93 -6.14
C ALA A 129 10.60 9.20 -5.80
N CYS A 130 11.40 9.10 -4.75
CA CYS A 130 12.36 10.14 -4.38
C CYS A 130 13.59 9.50 -3.70
N ASN A 131 14.70 10.23 -3.64
CA ASN A 131 15.95 9.76 -3.06
C ASN A 131 16.08 9.99 -1.55
N GLU A 132 14.96 10.11 -0.83
CA GLU A 132 14.95 10.38 0.62
C GLU A 132 15.26 9.15 1.47
N THR A 133 14.97 7.96 0.97
CA THR A 133 15.22 6.68 1.64
C THR A 133 15.86 5.67 0.69
N PRO A 134 16.53 4.63 1.19
CA PRO A 134 17.10 3.58 0.32
C PRO A 134 16.06 2.91 -0.59
N GLU A 135 14.81 2.80 -0.12
CA GLU A 135 13.70 2.22 -0.85
C GLU A 135 13.09 3.18 -1.90
N PHE A 136 13.64 4.39 -2.04
CA PHE A 136 13.11 5.47 -2.90
C PHE A 136 11.69 5.89 -2.53
N MET A 137 11.38 5.92 -1.23
CA MET A 137 10.10 6.36 -0.67
C MET A 137 10.25 7.70 0.07
N PRO A 138 9.17 8.49 0.17
CA PRO A 138 9.16 9.65 1.06
C PRO A 138 9.41 9.23 2.52
N LEU A 139 10.27 9.97 3.20
CA LEU A 139 10.68 9.65 4.57
C LEU A 139 9.51 9.55 5.57
N PRO A 140 8.52 10.48 5.58
CA PRO A 140 7.43 10.43 6.56
C PRO A 140 6.62 9.14 6.50
N ILE A 141 6.22 8.70 5.29
CA ILE A 141 5.44 7.46 5.14
C ILE A 141 6.29 6.21 5.39
N SER A 142 7.55 6.20 4.97
CA SER A 142 8.46 5.09 5.25
C SER A 142 8.62 4.88 6.76
N LEU A 143 8.84 5.94 7.54
CA LEU A 143 8.93 5.85 9.00
C LEU A 143 7.60 5.46 9.64
N ALA A 144 6.47 6.00 9.16
CA ALA A 144 5.15 5.64 9.67
C ALA A 144 4.84 4.14 9.47
N HIS A 145 5.18 3.58 8.30
CA HIS A 145 5.06 2.14 8.06
C HIS A 145 5.97 1.31 8.96
N LYS A 146 7.24 1.69 9.10
CA LYS A 146 8.18 0.99 9.97
C LYS A 146 7.73 0.97 11.44
N LEU A 147 7.12 2.05 11.93
CA LEU A 147 6.55 2.11 13.28
C LEU A 147 5.38 1.15 13.47
N THR A 148 4.41 1.13 12.55
CA THR A 148 3.25 0.23 12.64
C THR A 148 3.65 -1.23 12.43
N GLN A 149 4.60 -1.50 11.55
CA GLN A 149 5.17 -2.84 11.36
C GLN A 149 5.89 -3.32 12.62
N ARG A 150 6.74 -2.48 13.23
CA ARG A 150 7.43 -2.80 14.48
C ARG A 150 6.46 -3.06 15.62
N LEU A 151 5.40 -2.26 15.73
CA LEU A 151 4.36 -2.45 16.74
C LEU A 151 3.71 -3.84 16.62
N SER A 152 3.38 -4.26 15.40
CA SER A 152 2.82 -5.60 15.14
C SER A 152 3.83 -6.72 15.39
N GLN A 153 5.10 -6.52 15.08
CA GLN A 153 6.17 -7.49 15.37
C GLN A 153 6.34 -7.71 16.87
N GLU A 154 6.41 -6.64 17.66
CA GLU A 154 6.56 -6.74 19.13
C GLU A 154 5.38 -7.45 19.78
N ARG A 155 4.16 -7.19 19.28
CA ARG A 155 2.95 -7.92 19.69
C ARG A 155 3.03 -9.41 19.34
N LYS A 156 3.32 -9.75 18.08
CA LYS A 156 3.34 -11.14 17.59
C LYS A 156 4.47 -11.97 18.20
N ASN A 157 5.60 -11.35 18.49
CA ASN A 157 6.75 -12.00 19.15
C ASN A 157 6.55 -12.17 20.67
N GLY A 158 5.47 -11.58 21.24
CA GLY A 158 5.17 -11.66 22.67
C GLY A 158 6.06 -10.77 23.55
N ASN A 159 6.86 -9.87 22.95
CA ASN A 159 7.70 -8.93 23.70
C ASN A 159 6.85 -7.88 24.42
N LEU A 160 5.75 -7.45 23.81
CA LEU A 160 4.75 -6.55 24.37
C LEU A 160 3.37 -7.25 24.39
N PRO A 161 3.13 -8.18 25.33
CA PRO A 161 1.94 -9.05 25.32
C PRO A 161 0.64 -8.32 25.61
N PHE A 162 0.70 -7.10 26.13
CA PHE A 162 -0.47 -6.24 26.33
C PHE A 162 -0.96 -5.56 25.06
N LEU A 163 -0.18 -5.56 23.96
CA LEU A 163 -0.59 -4.96 22.69
C LEU A 163 -1.69 -5.80 22.04
N ARG A 164 -2.65 -5.11 21.44
CA ARG A 164 -3.71 -5.66 20.60
C ARG A 164 -3.50 -5.25 19.13
N PRO A 165 -4.22 -5.88 18.18
CA PRO A 165 -3.88 -5.73 16.76
C PRO A 165 -4.04 -4.33 16.17
N ASP A 166 -4.98 -3.51 16.67
CA ASP A 166 -5.25 -2.18 16.11
C ASP A 166 -4.24 -1.14 16.59
N GLY A 167 -3.81 -0.30 15.66
CA GLY A 167 -2.89 0.79 15.96
C GLY A 167 -2.65 1.71 14.77
N LYS A 168 -2.17 2.92 15.07
CA LYS A 168 -1.88 3.97 14.10
C LYS A 168 -0.57 4.66 14.45
N SER A 169 0.15 5.10 13.43
CA SER A 169 1.29 5.99 13.56
C SER A 169 1.14 7.21 12.67
N GLN A 170 1.79 8.31 13.04
CA GLN A 170 1.90 9.51 12.24
C GLN A 170 3.29 10.10 12.48
N VAL A 171 3.97 10.49 11.41
CA VAL A 171 5.31 11.09 11.47
C VAL A 171 5.31 12.41 10.72
N SER A 172 5.72 13.47 11.42
CA SER A 172 5.88 14.83 10.88
C SER A 172 7.35 15.13 10.72
N VAL A 173 7.77 15.44 9.49
CA VAL A 173 9.17 15.72 9.12
C VAL A 173 9.27 17.15 8.64
N GLU A 174 10.26 17.85 9.13
CA GLU A 174 10.64 19.20 8.66
C GLU A 174 11.54 19.07 7.44
N TYR A 175 11.21 19.87 6.42
CA TYR A 175 11.94 19.96 5.17
C TYR A 175 12.54 21.36 5.02
N VAL A 176 13.79 21.43 4.62
CA VAL A 176 14.47 22.67 4.21
C VAL A 176 14.98 22.48 2.80
N ASP A 177 14.58 23.36 1.90
CA ASP A 177 14.93 23.28 0.47
C ASP A 177 14.63 21.90 -0.16
N GLY A 178 13.49 21.32 0.21
CA GLY A 178 13.02 20.05 -0.31
C GLY A 178 13.70 18.79 0.29
N LYS A 179 14.61 18.96 1.25
CA LYS A 179 15.31 17.85 1.93
C LYS A 179 14.80 17.66 3.35
N PRO A 180 14.57 16.42 3.81
CA PRO A 180 14.19 16.15 5.19
C PRO A 180 15.37 16.49 6.14
N THR A 181 15.10 17.25 7.19
CA THR A 181 16.14 17.73 8.10
C THR A 181 15.95 17.27 9.53
N ARG A 182 14.70 17.12 10.01
CA ARG A 182 14.42 16.61 11.34
C ARG A 182 12.99 16.08 11.49
N ILE A 183 12.77 15.23 12.47
CA ILE A 183 11.43 14.76 12.87
C ILE A 183 10.88 15.72 13.91
N SER A 184 9.79 16.43 13.58
CA SER A 184 9.18 17.41 14.49
C SER A 184 8.19 16.78 15.45
N ALA A 185 7.46 15.73 15.02
CA ALA A 185 6.51 15.02 15.87
C ALA A 185 6.29 13.56 15.43
N VAL A 186 6.05 12.70 16.41
CA VAL A 186 5.64 11.31 16.22
C VAL A 186 4.40 11.06 17.07
N VAL A 187 3.33 10.59 16.44
CA VAL A 187 2.12 10.12 17.11
C VAL A 187 2.04 8.61 16.94
N LEU A 188 1.83 7.87 18.02
CA LEU A 188 1.59 6.44 17.96
C LEU A 188 0.45 6.08 18.92
N SER A 189 -0.61 5.49 18.36
CA SER A 189 -1.76 5.01 19.11
C SER A 189 -1.88 3.51 18.91
N THR A 190 -2.01 2.76 19.99
CA THR A 190 -2.13 1.30 19.96
C THR A 190 -3.22 0.81 20.88
N GLN A 191 -4.03 -0.11 20.38
CA GLN A 191 -4.98 -0.86 21.19
C GLN A 191 -4.20 -1.75 22.18
N HIS A 192 -4.70 -1.87 23.41
CA HIS A 192 -4.03 -2.62 24.47
C HIS A 192 -5.01 -3.33 25.42
N ALA A 193 -4.50 -4.29 26.16
CA ALA A 193 -5.24 -4.91 27.27
C ALA A 193 -5.45 -3.91 28.42
N ASP A 194 -6.54 -4.06 29.15
CA ASP A 194 -6.88 -3.16 30.27
C ASP A 194 -5.92 -3.31 31.47
N SER A 195 -5.10 -4.36 31.49
CA SER A 195 -4.17 -4.68 32.56
C SER A 195 -2.90 -3.82 32.60
N VAL A 196 -2.57 -3.11 31.50
CA VAL A 196 -1.35 -2.27 31.45
C VAL A 196 -1.68 -0.82 31.83
N THR A 197 -0.85 -0.18 32.63
CA THR A 197 -0.97 1.25 32.94
C THR A 197 -0.53 2.11 31.75
N THR A 198 -1.08 3.31 31.62
CA THR A 198 -0.71 4.24 30.55
C THR A 198 0.78 4.61 30.60
N GLU A 199 1.36 4.75 31.79
CA GLU A 199 2.78 5.08 31.97
C GLU A 199 3.68 3.95 31.47
N GLU A 200 3.38 2.72 31.86
CA GLU A 200 4.15 1.56 31.45
C GLU A 200 4.02 1.30 29.94
N LEU A 201 2.83 1.43 29.38
CA LEU A 201 2.61 1.36 27.94
C LEU A 201 3.47 2.39 27.19
N ARG A 202 3.42 3.66 27.60
CA ARG A 202 4.18 4.74 26.97
C ARG A 202 5.68 4.49 27.03
N ARG A 203 6.19 4.07 28.18
CA ARG A 203 7.60 3.75 28.38
C ARG A 203 8.04 2.61 27.43
N GLN A 204 7.35 1.47 27.48
CA GLN A 204 7.73 0.29 26.68
C GLN A 204 7.57 0.52 25.17
N VAL A 205 6.50 1.18 24.73
CA VAL A 205 6.31 1.53 23.31
C VAL A 205 7.40 2.49 22.83
N LYS A 206 7.81 3.46 23.68
CA LYS A 206 8.91 4.36 23.33
C LYS A 206 10.21 3.58 23.13
N GLU A 207 10.58 2.74 24.11
CA GLU A 207 11.85 1.99 24.13
C GLU A 207 11.93 0.87 23.09
N GLN A 208 10.84 0.14 22.84
CA GLN A 208 10.87 -1.08 22.01
C GLN A 208 10.33 -0.87 20.58
N VAL A 209 9.52 0.16 20.36
CA VAL A 209 8.94 0.42 19.04
C VAL A 209 9.50 1.68 18.42
N ILE A 210 9.49 2.82 19.12
CA ILE A 210 9.84 4.12 18.52
C ILE A 210 11.36 4.27 18.38
N ASP A 211 12.11 4.09 19.45
CA ASP A 211 13.56 4.34 19.47
C ASP A 211 14.36 3.45 18.51
N PRO A 212 14.02 2.16 18.33
CA PRO A 212 14.73 1.32 17.35
C PRO A 212 14.42 1.65 15.89
N VAL A 213 13.34 2.38 15.60
CA VAL A 213 12.89 2.67 14.22
C VAL A 213 13.37 4.03 13.74
N LEU A 214 13.37 5.04 14.62
CA LEU A 214 13.65 6.40 14.20
C LEU A 214 15.16 6.68 14.11
N PRO A 215 15.63 7.33 13.03
CA PRO A 215 17.02 7.74 12.91
C PRO A 215 17.37 8.78 13.97
N THR A 216 18.34 8.50 14.84
CA THR A 216 18.77 9.41 15.91
C THR A 216 19.29 10.76 15.38
N SER A 217 19.83 10.76 14.18
CA SER A 217 20.31 11.99 13.50
C SER A 217 19.20 12.98 13.13
N LEU A 218 17.95 12.53 13.12
CA LEU A 218 16.78 13.37 12.79
C LEU A 218 15.94 13.74 14.02
N ILE A 219 16.38 13.33 15.23
CA ILE A 219 15.69 13.59 16.49
C ILE A 219 16.50 14.59 17.30
N ASP A 220 15.82 15.56 17.92
CA ASP A 220 16.40 16.53 18.83
C ASP A 220 15.52 16.71 20.09
N ALA A 221 15.92 17.67 20.95
CA ALA A 221 15.20 17.96 22.19
C ALA A 221 13.79 18.54 21.96
N ASP A 222 13.52 19.09 20.78
CA ASP A 222 12.23 19.67 20.43
C ASP A 222 11.29 18.69 19.73
N THR A 223 11.77 17.46 19.42
CA THR A 223 10.95 16.39 18.84
C THR A 223 9.87 15.95 19.82
N LYS A 224 8.61 16.01 19.40
CA LYS A 224 7.44 15.68 20.23
C LYS A 224 7.00 14.25 20.03
N PHE A 225 6.76 13.54 21.13
CA PHE A 225 6.25 12.17 21.11
C PHE A 225 4.87 12.10 21.78
N TYR A 226 3.88 11.63 21.04
CA TYR A 226 2.50 11.45 21.51
C TYR A 226 2.14 9.97 21.47
N ILE A 227 2.25 9.26 22.58
CA ILE A 227 1.95 7.84 22.70
C ILE A 227 0.63 7.69 23.45
N ASN A 228 -0.40 7.11 22.79
CA ASN A 228 -1.77 7.04 23.30
C ASN A 228 -2.15 8.36 23.98
N PRO A 229 -2.23 9.50 23.24
CA PRO A 229 -2.43 10.83 23.85
C PRO A 229 -3.77 10.94 24.57
N THR A 230 -4.78 10.18 24.16
CA THR A 230 -6.09 10.10 24.84
C THR A 230 -6.08 9.22 26.09
N GLY A 231 -4.96 8.53 26.37
CA GLY A 231 -4.78 7.60 27.47
C GLY A 231 -5.22 6.18 27.10
N ARG A 232 -6.45 5.80 27.45
CA ARG A 232 -6.97 4.43 27.28
C ARG A 232 -7.42 4.15 25.87
N PHE A 233 -6.92 3.03 25.26
CA PHE A 233 -7.37 2.53 23.96
C PHE A 233 -7.56 0.99 24.03
N VAL A 234 -8.54 0.54 24.79
CA VAL A 234 -8.91 -0.87 24.96
C VAL A 234 -9.93 -1.29 23.91
N ILE A 235 -10.92 -0.45 23.62
CA ILE A 235 -11.91 -0.67 22.57
C ILE A 235 -11.28 -0.21 21.25
N GLY A 236 -11.06 -1.15 20.34
CA GLY A 236 -10.45 -0.89 19.03
C GLY A 236 -10.84 -1.98 18.04
N GLY A 237 -10.16 -1.98 16.89
CA GLY A 237 -10.50 -2.86 15.78
C GLY A 237 -11.94 -2.66 15.29
N PRO A 238 -12.58 -3.66 14.69
CA PRO A 238 -13.95 -3.57 14.17
C PRO A 238 -15.01 -3.22 15.22
N MET A 239 -14.73 -3.39 16.50
CA MET A 239 -15.60 -2.93 17.58
C MET A 239 -15.60 -1.40 17.68
N GLY A 240 -14.42 -0.78 17.56
CA GLY A 240 -14.26 0.66 17.64
C GLY A 240 -14.78 1.38 16.42
N ASP A 241 -14.44 0.91 15.22
CA ASP A 241 -14.77 1.55 13.93
C ASP A 241 -15.12 0.51 12.86
N CYS A 242 -15.85 0.94 11.85
CA CYS A 242 -16.20 0.13 10.68
C CYS A 242 -15.03 0.15 9.68
N GLY A 243 -14.66 -1.03 9.16
CA GLY A 243 -13.64 -1.16 8.13
C GLY A 243 -14.24 -1.52 6.78
N LEU A 244 -13.68 -0.94 5.72
CA LEU A 244 -14.01 -1.26 4.34
C LEU A 244 -12.75 -1.36 3.49
N THR A 245 -12.79 -2.25 2.49
CA THR A 245 -11.72 -2.36 1.48
C THR A 245 -11.50 -1.03 0.77
N GLY A 246 -10.25 -0.65 0.58
CA GLY A 246 -9.88 0.52 -0.23
C GLY A 246 -10.09 1.88 0.43
N ARG A 247 -10.19 1.94 1.76
CA ARG A 247 -10.31 3.21 2.49
C ARG A 247 -9.00 3.77 3.05
N LYS A 248 -7.86 3.13 2.76
CA LYS A 248 -6.53 3.56 3.18
C LYS A 248 -5.57 3.78 2.01
N ILE A 249 -6.12 4.27 0.87
CA ILE A 249 -5.40 4.39 -0.40
C ILE A 249 -4.15 5.29 -0.32
N ILE A 250 -4.14 6.28 0.54
CA ILE A 250 -2.98 7.18 0.74
C ILE A 250 -1.92 6.48 1.61
N VAL A 251 -2.32 5.70 2.62
CA VAL A 251 -1.43 4.83 3.41
C VAL A 251 -0.83 3.74 2.51
N ASP A 252 -1.61 3.19 1.60
CA ASP A 252 -1.18 2.13 0.68
C ASP A 252 -0.13 2.60 -0.32
N THR A 253 -0.02 3.91 -0.56
CA THR A 253 0.85 4.51 -1.59
C THR A 253 1.96 5.37 -0.99
N TYR A 254 1.87 6.70 -1.06
CA TYR A 254 3.00 7.58 -0.77
C TYR A 254 2.77 8.54 0.41
N GLY A 255 1.74 8.30 1.24
CA GLY A 255 1.45 9.11 2.42
C GLY A 255 1.08 10.56 2.11
N GLY A 256 0.61 10.84 0.90
CA GLY A 256 0.23 12.17 0.44
C GLY A 256 1.34 12.94 -0.29
N MET A 257 2.55 12.41 -0.37
CA MET A 257 3.66 13.08 -1.08
C MET A 257 3.50 12.98 -2.61
N GLY A 258 3.04 11.85 -3.13
CA GLY A 258 2.63 11.66 -4.51
C GLY A 258 1.12 11.82 -4.69
N ARG A 259 0.68 12.21 -5.90
CA ARG A 259 -0.74 12.24 -6.27
C ARG A 259 -1.34 10.84 -6.28
N HIS A 260 -2.66 10.76 -6.28
CA HIS A 260 -3.40 9.50 -6.33
C HIS A 260 -4.57 9.59 -7.30
N GLY A 261 -4.78 8.54 -8.10
CA GLY A 261 -5.87 8.49 -9.08
C GLY A 261 -7.25 8.15 -8.50
N GLY A 262 -7.30 7.71 -7.24
CA GLY A 262 -8.54 7.37 -6.52
C GLY A 262 -8.86 5.87 -6.50
N GLY A 263 -8.24 5.04 -7.36
CA GLY A 263 -8.48 3.60 -7.42
C GLY A 263 -7.86 2.85 -6.23
N ALA A 264 -8.65 2.02 -5.55
CA ALA A 264 -8.17 1.10 -4.53
C ALA A 264 -7.51 -0.13 -5.16
N PHE A 265 -6.61 -0.78 -4.43
CA PHE A 265 -5.85 -1.96 -4.90
C PHE A 265 -6.45 -3.28 -4.43
N SER A 266 -6.64 -3.41 -3.10
CA SER A 266 -7.03 -4.68 -2.48
C SER A 266 -8.34 -5.24 -3.04
N GLY A 267 -8.39 -6.56 -3.21
CA GLY A 267 -9.55 -7.26 -3.77
C GLY A 267 -9.65 -7.24 -5.29
N LYS A 268 -8.77 -6.53 -6.00
CA LYS A 268 -8.77 -6.45 -7.47
C LYS A 268 -7.67 -7.32 -8.08
N ASP A 269 -8.04 -8.18 -9.04
CA ASP A 269 -7.07 -8.91 -9.86
C ASP A 269 -6.30 -7.97 -10.81
N PRO A 270 -5.15 -8.38 -11.37
CA PRO A 270 -4.28 -7.49 -12.14
C PRO A 270 -4.84 -7.02 -13.50
N SER A 271 -5.99 -7.51 -13.95
CA SER A 271 -6.67 -6.94 -15.12
C SER A 271 -7.22 -5.53 -14.85
N LYS A 272 -7.42 -5.18 -13.58
CA LYS A 272 -7.82 -3.85 -13.15
C LYS A 272 -6.61 -2.94 -13.14
N VAL A 273 -6.56 -1.99 -14.05
CA VAL A 273 -5.46 -1.03 -14.22
C VAL A 273 -5.25 -0.14 -12.99
N ASP A 274 -6.28 0.07 -12.16
CA ASP A 274 -6.14 0.72 -10.85
C ASP A 274 -4.99 0.13 -10.04
N ARG A 275 -4.85 -1.19 -10.06
CA ARG A 275 -3.78 -1.90 -9.34
C ARG A 275 -2.55 -2.09 -10.21
N SER A 276 -2.67 -2.75 -11.35
CA SER A 276 -1.53 -3.14 -12.18
C SER A 276 -0.77 -1.94 -12.74
N ALA A 277 -1.46 -0.91 -13.23
CA ALA A 277 -0.81 0.27 -13.75
C ALA A 277 -0.25 1.19 -12.66
N ALA A 278 -0.83 1.23 -11.46
CA ALA A 278 -0.22 1.91 -10.33
C ALA A 278 1.10 1.24 -9.90
N TYR A 279 1.17 -0.09 -9.92
CA TYR A 279 2.42 -0.84 -9.67
C TYR A 279 3.45 -0.59 -10.77
N MET A 280 3.03 -0.56 -12.05
CA MET A 280 3.92 -0.20 -13.15
C MET A 280 4.40 1.25 -13.04
N ALA A 281 3.53 2.19 -12.72
CA ALA A 281 3.89 3.59 -12.54
C ALA A 281 4.92 3.76 -11.39
N ARG A 282 4.78 3.01 -10.28
CA ARG A 282 5.79 2.95 -9.22
C ARG A 282 7.12 2.40 -9.73
N TYR A 283 7.11 1.29 -10.46
CA TYR A 283 8.30 0.69 -11.06
C TYR A 283 9.03 1.68 -11.98
N VAL A 284 8.29 2.38 -12.82
CA VAL A 284 8.83 3.41 -13.72
C VAL A 284 9.46 4.56 -12.93
N ALA A 285 8.71 5.17 -12.00
CA ALA A 285 9.20 6.31 -11.21
C ALA A 285 10.47 5.93 -10.41
N LYS A 286 10.49 4.73 -9.81
CA LYS A 286 11.65 4.23 -9.07
C LYS A 286 12.88 4.06 -9.97
N ASN A 287 12.73 3.50 -11.17
CA ASN A 287 13.81 3.35 -12.12
C ASN A 287 14.32 4.70 -12.66
N VAL A 288 13.45 5.69 -12.87
CA VAL A 288 13.84 7.06 -13.26
C VAL A 288 14.74 7.69 -12.21
N VAL A 289 14.36 7.60 -10.92
CA VAL A 289 15.17 8.15 -9.83
C VAL A 289 16.46 7.34 -9.62
N ALA A 290 16.38 6.01 -9.63
CA ALA A 290 17.55 5.13 -9.50
C ALA A 290 18.56 5.31 -10.65
N ALA A 291 18.09 5.62 -11.86
CA ALA A 291 18.95 5.98 -13.00
C ALA A 291 19.65 7.36 -12.80
N GLY A 292 19.23 8.14 -11.82
CA GLY A 292 19.75 9.49 -11.58
C GLY A 292 19.26 10.52 -12.59
N LEU A 293 18.13 10.28 -13.26
CA LEU A 293 17.52 11.24 -14.19
C LEU A 293 16.86 12.41 -13.43
N ALA A 294 16.40 12.14 -12.22
CA ALA A 294 15.85 13.15 -11.30
C ALA A 294 16.08 12.71 -9.85
N GLU A 295 15.99 13.63 -8.87
CA GLU A 295 15.99 13.30 -7.44
C GLU A 295 14.59 12.89 -6.95
N ARG A 296 13.55 13.33 -7.68
CA ARG A 296 12.15 13.09 -7.42
C ARG A 296 11.41 12.94 -8.74
N ALA A 297 10.55 11.95 -8.87
CA ALA A 297 9.75 11.72 -10.06
C ALA A 297 8.35 11.23 -9.72
N GLU A 298 7.35 11.84 -10.35
CA GLU A 298 5.98 11.38 -10.39
C GLU A 298 5.62 11.03 -11.83
N VAL A 299 5.02 9.88 -12.04
CA VAL A 299 4.60 9.38 -13.36
C VAL A 299 3.10 9.15 -13.33
N GLN A 300 2.37 9.76 -14.25
CA GLN A 300 0.97 9.48 -14.48
C GLN A 300 0.80 8.62 -15.72
N ILE A 301 -0.01 7.57 -15.63
CA ILE A 301 -0.45 6.76 -16.77
C ILE A 301 -2.00 6.76 -16.76
N ALA A 302 -2.61 7.04 -17.91
CA ALA A 302 -4.06 7.05 -18.03
C ALA A 302 -4.55 6.11 -19.12
N TYR A 303 -5.72 5.49 -18.89
CA TYR A 303 -6.33 4.54 -19.82
C TYR A 303 -7.79 4.90 -20.10
N ALA A 304 -8.28 4.45 -21.27
CA ALA A 304 -9.69 4.35 -21.59
C ALA A 304 -10.13 2.89 -21.52
N ILE A 305 -11.35 2.63 -21.07
CA ILE A 305 -11.90 1.27 -21.01
C ILE A 305 -11.84 0.59 -22.38
N GLY A 306 -11.42 -0.67 -22.42
CA GLY A 306 -11.32 -1.46 -23.65
C GLY A 306 -10.15 -1.10 -24.57
N VAL A 307 -9.33 -0.09 -24.25
CA VAL A 307 -8.17 0.33 -25.06
C VAL A 307 -6.88 -0.17 -24.41
N ALA A 308 -6.02 -0.81 -25.21
CA ALA A 308 -4.77 -1.37 -24.70
C ALA A 308 -3.68 -0.31 -24.51
N ASP A 309 -3.52 0.61 -25.45
CA ASP A 309 -2.53 1.68 -25.34
C ASP A 309 -2.96 2.75 -24.33
N PRO A 310 -2.03 3.24 -23.46
CA PRO A 310 -2.35 4.34 -22.57
C PRO A 310 -2.69 5.62 -23.36
N VAL A 311 -3.77 6.33 -22.98
CA VAL A 311 -4.15 7.60 -23.60
C VAL A 311 -3.17 8.72 -23.27
N SER A 312 -2.50 8.65 -22.13
CA SER A 312 -1.44 9.59 -21.77
C SER A 312 -0.41 8.97 -20.83
N VAL A 313 0.82 9.46 -20.95
CA VAL A 313 1.93 9.24 -20.01
C VAL A 313 2.58 10.60 -19.78
N SER A 314 2.58 11.06 -18.55
CA SER A 314 3.23 12.33 -18.16
C SER A 314 4.20 12.12 -17.00
N VAL A 315 5.18 12.99 -16.90
CA VAL A 315 6.22 12.98 -15.87
C VAL A 315 6.32 14.36 -15.27
N ASP A 316 6.44 14.44 -13.95
CA ASP A 316 6.75 15.64 -13.19
C ASP A 316 7.96 15.32 -12.29
N THR A 317 9.06 16.02 -12.48
CA THR A 317 10.28 15.84 -11.68
C THR A 317 10.44 16.89 -10.58
N PHE A 318 9.45 17.74 -10.42
CA PHE A 318 9.46 18.82 -9.41
C PHE A 318 10.68 19.74 -9.54
N GLY A 319 11.16 19.94 -10.77
CA GLY A 319 12.35 20.77 -11.05
C GLY A 319 13.69 20.11 -10.70
N THR A 320 13.72 18.79 -10.45
CA THR A 320 14.95 18.05 -10.12
C THR A 320 15.53 17.27 -11.32
N ALA A 321 14.93 17.40 -12.49
CA ALA A 321 15.37 16.72 -13.70
C ALA A 321 16.81 17.10 -14.12
N ARG A 322 17.56 16.11 -14.59
CA ARG A 322 18.91 16.31 -15.17
C ARG A 322 18.91 16.33 -16.70
N ILE A 323 17.79 15.94 -17.31
CA ILE A 323 17.49 16.02 -18.74
C ILE A 323 16.07 16.54 -18.92
N ASP A 324 15.69 16.88 -20.13
CA ASP A 324 14.33 17.33 -20.44
C ASP A 324 13.27 16.30 -20.05
N GLU A 325 12.18 16.73 -19.42
CA GLU A 325 11.09 15.82 -18.97
C GLU A 325 10.38 15.15 -20.16
N GLU A 326 10.28 15.81 -21.33
CA GLU A 326 9.77 15.17 -22.54
C GLU A 326 10.64 13.99 -22.96
N ARG A 327 11.99 14.14 -22.83
CA ARG A 327 12.90 13.02 -23.10
C ARG A 327 12.74 11.90 -22.09
N ILE A 328 12.51 12.20 -20.81
CA ILE A 328 12.19 11.17 -19.79
C ILE A 328 10.89 10.44 -20.17
N ALA A 329 9.83 11.16 -20.54
CA ALA A 329 8.57 10.56 -20.94
C ALA A 329 8.71 9.66 -22.20
N GLN A 330 9.56 10.06 -23.15
CA GLN A 330 9.89 9.25 -24.33
C GLN A 330 10.62 7.95 -23.91
N LEU A 331 11.64 8.04 -23.08
CA LEU A 331 12.39 6.90 -22.56
C LEU A 331 11.49 5.92 -21.80
N ILE A 332 10.49 6.42 -21.08
CA ILE A 332 9.51 5.58 -20.40
C ILE A 332 8.72 4.76 -21.41
N ARG A 333 8.24 5.36 -22.50
CA ARG A 333 7.52 4.64 -23.57
C ARG A 333 8.40 3.62 -24.31
N GLU A 334 9.68 3.91 -24.46
CA GLU A 334 10.64 3.02 -25.15
C GLU A 334 11.04 1.81 -24.29
N HIS A 335 11.13 1.95 -22.97
CA HIS A 335 11.75 0.95 -22.08
C HIS A 335 10.75 0.14 -21.23
N PHE A 336 9.50 0.58 -21.11
CA PHE A 336 8.51 -0.07 -20.24
C PHE A 336 7.28 -0.52 -21.02
N PRO A 337 6.79 -1.76 -20.79
CA PRO A 337 5.54 -2.23 -21.38
C PRO A 337 4.36 -1.61 -20.63
N LEU A 338 3.69 -0.64 -21.22
CA LEU A 338 2.61 0.10 -20.58
C LEU A 338 1.22 -0.42 -20.95
N LYS A 339 1.09 -1.41 -21.84
CA LYS A 339 -0.19 -2.07 -22.11
C LYS A 339 -0.58 -3.02 -20.99
N PRO A 340 -1.87 -3.18 -20.63
CA PRO A 340 -2.31 -4.01 -19.50
C PRO A 340 -1.68 -5.41 -19.47
N ARG A 341 -1.71 -6.13 -20.59
CA ARG A 341 -1.07 -7.45 -20.69
C ARG A 341 0.44 -7.40 -20.42
N GLY A 342 1.13 -6.46 -21.06
CA GLY A 342 2.57 -6.28 -20.88
C GLY A 342 2.96 -5.97 -19.44
N ILE A 343 2.13 -5.19 -18.73
CA ILE A 343 2.30 -4.90 -17.31
C ILE A 343 2.19 -6.20 -16.48
N ILE A 344 1.12 -6.97 -16.70
CA ILE A 344 0.85 -8.21 -15.97
C ILE A 344 2.00 -9.21 -16.15
N GLU A 345 2.46 -9.41 -17.38
CA GLU A 345 3.55 -10.32 -17.70
C GLU A 345 4.89 -9.82 -17.13
N HIS A 346 5.22 -8.53 -17.31
CA HIS A 346 6.48 -7.97 -16.86
C HIS A 346 6.62 -7.98 -15.33
N LEU A 347 5.56 -7.61 -14.61
CA LEU A 347 5.56 -7.58 -13.15
C LEU A 347 5.16 -8.93 -12.51
N ASP A 348 4.85 -9.97 -13.32
CA ASP A 348 4.53 -11.33 -12.87
C ASP A 348 3.32 -11.34 -11.90
N LEU A 349 2.25 -10.65 -12.28
CA LEU A 349 1.11 -10.34 -11.41
C LEU A 349 0.06 -11.46 -11.31
N LEU A 350 0.19 -12.58 -12.02
CA LEU A 350 -0.76 -13.71 -11.93
C LEU A 350 -0.47 -14.66 -10.76
N LYS A 351 0.45 -14.30 -9.86
CA LYS A 351 0.82 -15.06 -8.68
C LYS A 351 0.03 -14.62 -7.44
N PRO A 352 -0.18 -15.51 -6.45
CA PRO A 352 -0.83 -15.19 -5.19
C PRO A 352 0.13 -14.42 -4.27
N ILE A 353 0.29 -13.13 -4.49
CA ILE A 353 1.24 -12.25 -3.78
C ILE A 353 0.56 -11.09 -3.06
N TYR A 354 -0.74 -10.95 -3.22
CA TYR A 354 -1.48 -9.73 -2.90
C TYR A 354 -1.77 -9.55 -1.43
N ARG A 355 -2.09 -10.60 -0.69
CA ARG A 355 -2.29 -10.52 0.77
C ARG A 355 -1.09 -9.90 1.49
N ARG A 356 0.12 -10.12 1.00
CA ARG A 356 1.36 -9.57 1.55
C ARG A 356 1.47 -8.05 1.38
N THR A 357 0.68 -7.45 0.50
CA THR A 357 0.64 -6.00 0.27
C THR A 357 -0.41 -5.30 1.13
N ALA A 358 -1.35 -6.04 1.71
CA ALA A 358 -2.53 -5.49 2.38
C ALA A 358 -2.25 -4.65 3.64
N ALA A 359 -1.03 -4.63 4.17
CA ALA A 359 -0.62 -3.78 5.28
C ALA A 359 0.80 -3.25 5.09
N TYR A 360 1.09 -2.09 5.71
CA TYR A 360 2.40 -1.43 5.71
C TYR A 360 2.85 -0.90 4.34
N GLY A 361 1.87 -0.54 3.48
CA GLY A 361 2.09 0.01 2.15
C GLY A 361 2.35 -1.04 1.07
N HIS A 362 1.96 -0.72 -0.16
CA HIS A 362 2.23 -1.55 -1.34
C HIS A 362 3.61 -1.27 -1.94
N PHE A 363 4.22 -0.13 -1.60
CA PHE A 363 5.48 0.37 -2.15
C PHE A 363 6.56 0.49 -1.07
N GLY A 364 7.84 0.49 -1.51
CA GLY A 364 8.99 0.52 -0.61
C GLY A 364 9.23 -0.82 0.11
N ARG A 365 8.76 -1.94 -0.45
CA ARG A 365 8.81 -3.28 0.14
C ARG A 365 9.80 -4.18 -0.60
N GLU A 366 11.07 -3.78 -0.66
CA GLU A 366 12.14 -4.54 -1.32
C GLU A 366 12.39 -5.90 -0.67
N ASP A 367 12.19 -5.99 0.65
CA ASP A 367 12.28 -7.21 1.45
C ASP A 367 11.32 -8.32 1.00
N MET A 368 10.25 -7.96 0.31
CA MET A 368 9.22 -8.90 -0.17
C MET A 368 9.50 -9.47 -1.56
N GLY A 369 10.50 -8.95 -2.28
CA GLY A 369 10.87 -9.41 -3.62
C GLY A 369 9.85 -9.05 -4.71
N PHE A 370 9.04 -8.04 -4.50
CA PHE A 370 8.08 -7.55 -5.49
C PHE A 370 8.78 -6.97 -6.72
N ARG A 371 8.33 -7.34 -7.93
CA ARG A 371 8.96 -6.89 -9.16
C ARG A 371 8.86 -5.39 -9.40
N TRP A 372 7.81 -4.74 -8.94
CA TRP A 372 7.67 -3.29 -9.04
C TRP A 372 8.61 -2.48 -8.14
N GLU A 373 9.37 -3.15 -7.27
CA GLU A 373 10.43 -2.53 -6.47
C GLU A 373 11.84 -2.74 -7.05
N GLN A 374 11.98 -3.43 -8.18
CA GLN A 374 13.28 -3.62 -8.83
C GLN A 374 13.75 -2.36 -9.56
N THR A 375 15.07 -2.18 -9.66
CA THR A 375 15.71 -1.06 -10.36
C THR A 375 16.54 -1.52 -11.56
N ASP A 376 16.17 -2.66 -12.14
CA ASP A 376 16.87 -3.34 -13.23
C ASP A 376 16.90 -2.55 -14.55
N LYS A 377 16.01 -1.58 -14.73
CA LYS A 377 16.00 -0.66 -15.90
C LYS A 377 16.88 0.58 -15.72
N ALA A 378 17.36 0.86 -14.50
CA ALA A 378 18.09 2.10 -14.21
C ALA A 378 19.34 2.30 -15.06
N SER A 379 20.15 1.24 -15.27
CA SER A 379 21.35 1.31 -16.11
C SER A 379 21.04 1.59 -17.57
N ALA A 380 20.01 0.93 -18.12
CA ALA A 380 19.57 1.14 -19.50
C ALA A 380 19.05 2.56 -19.72
N LEU A 381 18.23 3.08 -18.77
CA LEU A 381 17.72 4.44 -18.82
C LEU A 381 18.86 5.49 -18.76
N ARG A 382 19.84 5.30 -17.86
CA ARG A 382 21.00 6.17 -17.76
C ARG A 382 21.78 6.25 -19.05
N THR A 383 22.03 5.09 -19.67
CA THR A 383 22.74 4.99 -20.96
C THR A 383 21.97 5.68 -22.07
N ALA A 384 20.67 5.43 -22.20
CA ALA A 384 19.81 6.01 -23.22
C ALA A 384 19.59 7.52 -23.04
N ALA A 385 19.73 8.00 -21.81
CA ALA A 385 19.72 9.44 -21.47
C ALA A 385 21.07 10.15 -21.73
N GLY A 386 22.15 9.42 -22.00
CA GLY A 386 23.49 9.98 -22.21
C GLY A 386 24.12 10.54 -20.93
N ILE A 387 23.66 10.14 -19.74
CA ILE A 387 24.22 10.55 -18.46
C ILE A 387 25.38 9.61 -18.08
N LYS A 388 26.55 10.21 -17.83
CA LYS A 388 27.74 9.49 -17.36
C LYS A 388 27.68 9.13 -15.90
#